data_c454056c0c6c0f782db4e2b5e776a503
#
_entry.id   c454056c0c6c0f782db4e2b5e776a503
#
_cell.length_a   1.000
_cell.length_b   1.000
_cell.length_c   1.000
_cell.angle_alpha   90.00
_cell.angle_beta   90.00
_cell.angle_gamma   90.00
#
_symmetry.space_group_name_H-M   'P 1'
#
loop_
_entity.id
_entity.type
_entity.pdbx_description
1 polymer ?
#
loop_
_entity_poly.entity_id
_entity_poly.type
_entity_poly.pdbx_seq_one_letter_code
_entity_poly.pdbx_strand_id
1 'polypeptide(L)'
;MANILILNGASRKNGNTAAIIKAFSEGAVSAGNQVREFYLQTMNIHGCLGCEGCSRAGKGTDDPCVQKDDMSEINKAFMSADVVVFASPLYFWTISGPLMTAADRLYAQLRSLGYSKFPRKSVLLMTAGGSDYSQAVRWYETFERNLGWTNLGEVLGAGKAKEAERLGASIK
;
A
#
# COMPACT_ATOMS: atom_id res chain seq x y z
N MET A 1 -5.62 -7.47 -17.29
CA MET A 1 -5.42 -6.04 -16.94
C MET A 1 -5.85 -5.86 -15.50
N ALA A 2 -4.92 -5.53 -14.62
CA ALA A 2 -5.19 -5.34 -13.20
C ALA A 2 -5.15 -3.84 -12.83
N ASN A 3 -5.94 -3.46 -11.81
CA ASN A 3 -5.90 -2.15 -11.19
C ASN A 3 -4.92 -2.20 -10.01
N ILE A 4 -3.82 -1.47 -10.09
CA ILE A 4 -2.76 -1.44 -9.10
C ILE A 4 -2.82 -0.14 -8.32
N LEU A 5 -3.00 -0.25 -7.01
CA LEU A 5 -2.94 0.88 -6.08
C LEU A 5 -1.57 0.92 -5.42
N ILE A 6 -0.84 2.02 -5.56
CA ILE A 6 0.43 2.24 -4.87
C ILE A 6 0.23 3.24 -3.73
N LEU A 7 0.50 2.78 -2.51
CA LEU A 7 0.59 3.62 -1.32
C LEU A 7 2.06 4.02 -1.13
N ASN A 8 2.42 5.21 -1.62
CA ASN A 8 3.78 5.72 -1.59
C ASN A 8 4.08 6.48 -0.29
N GLY A 9 4.74 5.81 0.65
CA GLY A 9 5.22 6.37 1.90
C GLY A 9 6.62 6.99 1.85
N ALA A 10 7.17 7.25 0.66
CA ALA A 10 8.48 7.89 0.51
C ALA A 10 8.47 9.32 1.06
N SER A 11 9.47 9.69 1.84
CA SER A 11 9.62 11.05 2.37
C SER A 11 10.12 12.06 1.32
N ARG A 12 10.74 11.59 0.24
CA ARG A 12 11.34 12.41 -0.81
C ARG A 12 10.84 11.99 -2.18
N LYS A 13 10.42 12.97 -3.00
CA LYS A 13 9.93 12.72 -4.38
C LYS A 13 10.97 12.07 -5.30
N ASN A 14 12.25 12.31 -5.07
CA ASN A 14 13.37 11.84 -5.90
C ASN A 14 14.36 11.00 -5.07
N GLY A 15 13.84 10.14 -4.17
CA GLY A 15 14.66 9.25 -3.35
C GLY A 15 14.75 7.82 -3.93
N ASN A 16 15.49 6.95 -3.23
CA ASN A 16 15.64 5.55 -3.65
C ASN A 16 14.30 4.80 -3.71
N THR A 17 13.38 5.06 -2.77
CA THR A 17 12.04 4.45 -2.77
C THR A 17 11.25 4.91 -4.01
N ALA A 18 11.31 6.21 -4.34
CA ALA A 18 10.63 6.73 -5.54
C ALA A 18 11.19 6.11 -6.83
N ALA A 19 12.49 5.83 -6.88
CA ALA A 19 13.12 5.18 -8.04
C ALA A 19 12.62 3.76 -8.27
N ILE A 20 12.46 2.94 -7.22
CA ILE A 20 11.91 1.58 -7.37
C ILE A 20 10.40 1.59 -7.63
N ILE A 21 9.64 2.55 -7.08
CA ILE A 21 8.22 2.74 -7.40
C ILE A 21 8.05 3.06 -8.89
N LYS A 22 8.83 4.02 -9.39
CA LYS A 22 8.80 4.40 -10.82
C LYS A 22 9.07 3.21 -11.72
N ALA A 23 10.13 2.46 -11.46
CA ALA A 23 10.49 1.29 -12.25
C ALA A 23 9.40 0.19 -12.19
N PHE A 24 8.84 -0.09 -11.01
CA PHE A 24 7.72 -1.01 -10.85
C PHE A 24 6.51 -0.56 -11.69
N SER A 25 6.18 0.73 -11.62
CA SER A 25 5.04 1.29 -12.36
C SER A 25 5.24 1.19 -13.87
N GLU A 26 6.44 1.48 -14.37
CA GLU A 26 6.80 1.34 -15.79
C GLU A 26 6.64 -0.12 -16.25
N GLY A 27 7.13 -1.08 -15.46
CA GLY A 27 6.94 -2.51 -15.73
C GLY A 27 5.47 -2.91 -15.74
N ALA A 28 4.70 -2.47 -14.75
CA ALA A 28 3.26 -2.79 -14.64
C ALA A 28 2.46 -2.22 -15.82
N VAL A 29 2.72 -0.98 -16.19
CA VAL A 29 2.05 -0.32 -17.35
C VAL A 29 2.44 -1.00 -18.65
N SER A 30 3.70 -1.39 -18.84
CA SER A 30 4.14 -2.12 -20.04
C SER A 30 3.45 -3.47 -20.21
N ALA A 31 3.01 -4.10 -19.09
CA ALA A 31 2.22 -5.32 -19.08
C ALA A 31 0.71 -5.09 -19.27
N GLY A 32 0.27 -3.85 -19.52
CA GLY A 32 -1.12 -3.49 -19.78
C GLY A 32 -1.95 -3.24 -18.51
N ASN A 33 -1.33 -3.06 -17.34
CA ASN A 33 -2.03 -2.77 -16.10
C ASN A 33 -2.26 -1.27 -15.90
N GLN A 34 -3.27 -0.92 -15.10
CA GLN A 34 -3.52 0.46 -14.67
C GLN A 34 -2.87 0.69 -13.30
N VAL A 35 -2.12 1.78 -13.18
CA VAL A 35 -1.44 2.13 -11.93
C VAL A 35 -1.98 3.46 -11.41
N ARG A 36 -2.42 3.48 -10.15
CA ARG A 36 -2.77 4.70 -9.42
C ARG A 36 -1.89 4.81 -8.18
N GLU A 37 -1.10 5.88 -8.13
CA GLU A 37 -0.19 6.15 -7.01
C GLU A 37 -0.72 7.28 -6.15
N PHE A 38 -0.64 7.11 -4.81
CA PHE A 38 -0.88 8.15 -3.82
C PHE A 38 0.41 8.45 -3.06
N TYR A 39 0.92 9.67 -3.23
CA TYR A 39 2.10 10.15 -2.51
C TYR A 39 1.70 10.69 -1.15
N LEU A 40 1.75 9.81 -0.14
CA LEU A 40 1.18 10.02 1.19
C LEU A 40 1.81 11.18 1.96
N GLN A 41 3.07 11.53 1.66
CA GLN A 41 3.80 12.61 2.35
C GLN A 41 3.13 13.99 2.20
N THR A 42 2.37 14.20 1.14
CA THR A 42 1.70 15.49 0.88
C THR A 42 0.20 15.44 1.09
N MET A 43 -0.33 14.30 1.50
CA MET A 43 -1.76 14.12 1.75
C MET A 43 -2.11 14.47 3.20
N ASN A 44 -3.26 15.05 3.39
CA ASN A 44 -3.82 15.32 4.71
C ASN A 44 -4.57 14.07 5.20
N ILE A 45 -3.85 13.17 5.85
CA ILE A 45 -4.40 11.93 6.41
C ILE A 45 -4.10 11.89 7.91
N HIS A 46 -5.15 11.87 8.72
CA HIS A 46 -5.02 11.75 10.18
C HIS A 46 -5.06 10.27 10.62
N GLY A 47 -4.46 10.00 11.78
CA GLY A 47 -4.49 8.68 12.40
C GLY A 47 -5.92 8.20 12.69
N CYS A 48 -6.12 6.90 12.84
CA CYS A 48 -7.40 6.33 13.21
C CYS A 48 -7.80 6.78 14.63
N LEU A 49 -9.04 7.28 14.80
CA LEU A 49 -9.56 7.74 16.10
C LEU A 49 -10.01 6.58 17.02
N GLY A 50 -10.03 5.35 16.55
CA GLY A 50 -10.57 4.22 17.32
C GLY A 50 -12.08 4.34 17.66
N CYS A 51 -12.80 5.23 17.00
CA CYS A 51 -14.19 5.58 17.33
C CYS A 51 -15.23 4.55 16.88
N GLU A 52 -14.82 3.52 16.14
CA GLU A 52 -15.68 2.48 15.55
C GLU A 52 -16.85 3.00 14.69
N GLY A 53 -16.78 4.24 14.23
CA GLY A 53 -17.79 4.82 13.33
C GLY A 53 -17.99 4.01 12.05
N CYS A 54 -16.91 3.44 11.51
CA CYS A 54 -16.95 2.56 10.33
C CYS A 54 -17.74 1.26 10.54
N SER A 55 -17.85 0.77 11.79
CA SER A 55 -18.68 -0.40 12.11
C SER A 55 -20.18 -0.10 12.02
N ARG A 56 -20.55 1.16 12.20
CA ARG A 56 -21.95 1.65 12.12
C ARG A 56 -22.33 2.14 10.73
N ALA A 57 -21.35 2.43 9.89
CA ALA A 57 -21.59 2.75 8.49
C ALA A 57 -22.17 1.51 7.79
N GLY A 58 -23.15 1.69 6.94
CA GLY A 58 -23.79 0.57 6.22
C GLY A 58 -22.77 -0.26 5.43
N LYS A 59 -23.04 -1.55 5.26
CA LYS A 59 -22.19 -2.43 4.44
C LYS A 59 -22.13 -1.92 3.01
N GLY A 60 -20.91 -1.95 2.42
CA GLY A 60 -20.69 -1.62 1.00
C GLY A 60 -20.62 -0.11 0.70
N THR A 61 -20.48 0.73 1.70
CA THR A 61 -20.16 2.15 1.46
C THR A 61 -18.69 2.31 1.06
N ASP A 62 -18.43 3.13 0.04
CA ASP A 62 -17.08 3.37 -0.49
C ASP A 62 -16.20 4.18 0.47
N ASP A 63 -16.79 4.85 1.45
CA ASP A 63 -16.07 5.62 2.46
C ASP A 63 -16.77 5.52 3.83
N PRO A 64 -16.56 4.42 4.58
CA PRO A 64 -17.22 4.17 5.86
C PRO A 64 -16.63 4.97 7.03
N CYS A 65 -15.50 5.68 6.84
CA CYS A 65 -14.87 6.44 7.90
C CYS A 65 -15.61 7.75 8.18
N VAL A 66 -15.68 8.11 9.47
CA VAL A 66 -16.28 9.39 9.89
C VAL A 66 -15.37 10.58 9.62
N GLN A 67 -14.06 10.37 9.54
CA GLN A 67 -13.10 11.42 9.21
C GLN A 67 -13.19 11.76 7.72
N LYS A 68 -13.26 13.06 7.42
CA LYS A 68 -13.32 13.59 6.06
C LYS A 68 -11.98 14.25 5.72
N ASP A 69 -11.05 13.40 5.31
CA ASP A 69 -9.70 13.76 4.90
C ASP A 69 -9.33 13.06 3.58
N ASP A 70 -8.09 13.20 3.11
CA ASP A 70 -7.67 12.65 1.82
C ASP A 70 -7.70 11.11 1.77
N MET A 71 -7.90 10.43 2.91
CA MET A 71 -8.07 8.97 2.93
C MET A 71 -9.32 8.52 2.14
N SER A 72 -10.32 9.39 1.97
CA SER A 72 -11.51 9.09 1.15
C SER A 72 -11.15 8.74 -0.29
N GLU A 73 -10.15 9.38 -0.88
CA GLU A 73 -9.69 9.07 -2.25
C GLU A 73 -8.96 7.72 -2.32
N ILE A 74 -8.16 7.42 -1.30
CA ILE A 74 -7.48 6.12 -1.18
C ILE A 74 -8.52 5.01 -0.99
N ASN A 75 -9.53 5.22 -0.15
CA ASN A 75 -10.60 4.25 0.08
C ASN A 75 -11.33 3.88 -1.22
N LYS A 76 -11.69 4.87 -2.03
CA LYS A 76 -12.31 4.63 -3.34
C LYS A 76 -11.41 3.82 -4.28
N ALA A 77 -10.12 4.18 -4.34
CA ALA A 77 -9.16 3.46 -5.16
C ALA A 77 -8.92 2.02 -4.63
N PHE A 78 -8.88 1.85 -3.31
CA PHE A 78 -8.72 0.56 -2.66
C PHE A 78 -9.88 -0.39 -2.99
N MET A 79 -11.11 0.12 -3.12
CA MET A 79 -12.27 -0.70 -3.47
C MET A 79 -12.14 -1.35 -4.84
N SER A 80 -11.55 -0.66 -5.80
CA SER A 80 -11.37 -1.14 -7.18
C SER A 80 -10.01 -1.80 -7.45
N ALA A 81 -9.09 -1.81 -6.48
CA ALA A 81 -7.75 -2.35 -6.67
C ALA A 81 -7.75 -3.88 -6.66
N ASP A 82 -7.06 -4.49 -7.61
CA ASP A 82 -6.71 -5.91 -7.62
C ASP A 82 -5.41 -6.17 -6.85
N VAL A 83 -4.48 -5.21 -6.91
CA VAL A 83 -3.17 -5.28 -6.28
C VAL A 83 -2.92 -4.02 -5.45
N VAL A 84 -2.44 -4.18 -4.23
CA VAL A 84 -2.01 -3.08 -3.35
C VAL A 84 -0.50 -3.15 -3.15
N VAL A 85 0.18 -2.07 -3.49
CA VAL A 85 1.63 -1.93 -3.32
C VAL A 85 1.91 -1.05 -2.12
N PHE A 86 2.58 -1.62 -1.12
CA PHE A 86 3.11 -0.88 0.02
C PHE A 86 4.54 -0.45 -0.31
N ALA A 87 4.78 0.84 -0.47
CA ALA A 87 6.09 1.36 -0.83
C ALA A 87 6.62 2.31 0.24
N SER A 88 7.79 2.02 0.82
CA SER A 88 8.30 2.74 1.99
C SER A 88 9.83 2.79 2.07
N PRO A 89 10.42 3.88 2.55
CA PRO A 89 11.72 3.75 3.19
C PRO A 89 11.59 2.95 4.49
N LEU A 90 12.69 2.31 4.91
CA LEU A 90 12.77 1.67 6.23
C LEU A 90 13.16 2.73 7.26
N TYR A 91 12.29 3.00 8.20
CA TYR A 91 12.54 3.90 9.33
C TYR A 91 12.33 3.15 10.65
N PHE A 92 13.37 3.13 11.50
CA PHE A 92 13.34 2.37 12.75
C PHE A 92 12.82 0.93 12.59
N TRP A 93 13.36 0.23 11.57
CA TRP A 93 13.05 -1.17 11.22
C TRP A 93 11.61 -1.44 10.83
N THR A 94 10.82 -0.40 10.51
CA THR A 94 9.43 -0.54 10.05
C THR A 94 9.14 0.38 8.86
N ILE A 95 7.91 0.37 8.37
CA ILE A 95 7.42 1.28 7.33
C ILE A 95 7.31 2.72 7.86
N SER A 96 7.32 3.68 6.94
CA SER A 96 7.22 5.11 7.28
C SER A 96 5.89 5.45 7.97
N GLY A 97 5.90 6.50 8.79
CA GLY A 97 4.71 6.99 9.48
C GLY A 97 3.52 7.27 8.56
N PRO A 98 3.68 8.00 7.43
CA PRO A 98 2.58 8.21 6.48
C PRO A 98 1.99 6.91 5.94
N LEU A 99 2.81 5.90 5.63
CA LEU A 99 2.31 4.62 5.15
C LEU A 99 1.61 3.84 6.27
N MET A 100 2.15 3.84 7.48
CA MET A 100 1.50 3.20 8.64
C MET A 100 0.13 3.84 8.92
N THR A 101 0.06 5.17 8.88
CA THR A 101 -1.21 5.89 9.06
C THR A 101 -2.25 5.49 8.01
N ALA A 102 -1.85 5.42 6.73
CA ALA A 102 -2.75 4.99 5.67
C ALA A 102 -3.18 3.52 5.85
N ALA A 103 -2.25 2.63 6.22
CA ALA A 103 -2.55 1.22 6.49
C ALA A 103 -3.54 1.04 7.65
N ASP A 104 -3.34 1.77 8.77
CA ASP A 104 -4.28 1.79 9.89
C ASP A 104 -5.67 2.27 9.46
N ARG A 105 -5.74 3.23 8.56
CA ARG A 105 -7.00 3.80 8.06
C ARG A 105 -7.74 2.89 7.08
N LEU A 106 -7.05 1.93 6.43
CA LEU A 106 -7.71 0.86 5.65
C LEU A 106 -8.60 -0.03 6.52
N TYR A 107 -8.40 -0.04 7.84
CA TYR A 107 -9.28 -0.73 8.78
C TYR A 107 -10.75 -0.40 8.54
N ALA A 108 -11.08 0.84 8.19
CA ALA A 108 -12.46 1.25 7.97
C ALA A 108 -13.12 0.45 6.83
N GLN A 109 -12.41 0.24 5.71
CA GLN A 109 -12.89 -0.55 4.57
C GLN A 109 -13.00 -2.03 4.94
N LEU A 110 -11.95 -2.57 5.51
CA LEU A 110 -11.90 -3.98 5.91
C LEU A 110 -12.97 -4.32 6.95
N ARG A 111 -13.24 -3.41 7.88
CA ARG A 111 -14.27 -3.58 8.92
C ARG A 111 -15.68 -3.52 8.36
N SER A 112 -15.95 -2.61 7.43
CA SER A 112 -17.26 -2.47 6.78
C SER A 112 -17.60 -3.66 5.88
N LEU A 113 -16.61 -4.22 5.19
CA LEU A 113 -16.80 -5.30 4.21
C LEU A 113 -16.64 -6.71 4.81
N GLY A 114 -15.96 -6.82 5.94
CA GLY A 114 -15.50 -8.09 6.53
C GLY A 114 -14.16 -8.52 5.94
N TYR A 115 -13.18 -8.76 6.80
CA TYR A 115 -11.78 -9.02 6.45
C TYR A 115 -11.58 -10.11 5.39
N SER A 116 -12.22 -11.26 5.56
CA SER A 116 -12.09 -12.42 4.68
C SER A 116 -12.81 -12.28 3.33
N LYS A 117 -13.62 -11.25 3.16
CA LYS A 117 -14.38 -11.01 1.93
C LYS A 117 -13.67 -10.10 0.94
N PHE A 118 -12.44 -9.69 1.26
CA PHE A 118 -11.69 -8.73 0.48
C PHE A 118 -10.26 -9.22 0.18
N PRO A 119 -10.13 -10.44 -0.42
CA PRO A 119 -8.82 -10.93 -0.81
C PRO A 119 -8.23 -10.00 -1.85
N ARG A 120 -6.95 -9.67 -1.69
CA ARG A 120 -6.17 -8.87 -2.60
C ARG A 120 -4.85 -9.56 -2.90
N LYS A 121 -4.19 -9.09 -3.91
CA LYS A 121 -2.77 -9.33 -4.13
C LYS A 121 -1.99 -8.14 -3.59
N SER A 122 -0.79 -8.35 -3.12
CA SER A 122 0.05 -7.28 -2.57
C SER A 122 1.51 -7.40 -2.98
N VAL A 123 2.20 -6.27 -2.92
CA VAL A 123 3.63 -6.12 -3.20
C VAL A 123 4.24 -5.22 -2.13
N LEU A 124 5.46 -5.54 -1.69
CA LEU A 124 6.25 -4.68 -0.80
C LEU A 124 7.47 -4.12 -1.54
N LEU A 125 7.58 -2.80 -1.58
CA LEU A 125 8.75 -2.09 -2.13
C LEU A 125 9.41 -1.30 -1.02
N MET A 126 10.63 -1.65 -0.61
CA MET A 126 11.32 -0.94 0.47
C MET A 126 12.76 -0.60 0.14
N THR A 127 13.23 0.52 0.66
CA THR A 127 14.64 0.92 0.58
C THR A 127 15.16 1.41 1.92
N ALA A 128 16.45 1.16 2.17
CA ALA A 128 17.16 1.63 3.37
C ALA A 128 18.63 1.90 3.04
N GLY A 129 19.31 2.57 3.95
CA GLY A 129 20.78 2.62 3.98
C GLY A 129 21.41 1.36 4.60
N GLY A 130 20.63 0.59 5.38
CA GLY A 130 21.00 -0.69 5.95
C GLY A 130 20.34 -1.86 5.22
N SER A 131 20.53 -3.08 5.73
CA SER A 131 20.08 -4.33 5.09
C SER A 131 19.07 -5.14 5.92
N ASP A 132 18.77 -4.73 7.16
CA ASP A 132 17.85 -5.46 8.02
C ASP A 132 16.41 -4.96 7.86
N TYR A 133 15.64 -5.66 7.06
CA TYR A 133 14.20 -5.42 6.81
C TYR A 133 13.31 -6.36 7.62
N SER A 134 13.86 -7.23 8.46
CA SER A 134 13.15 -8.36 9.07
C SER A 134 11.88 -7.97 9.81
N GLN A 135 11.89 -6.88 10.58
CA GLN A 135 10.71 -6.42 11.31
C GLN A 135 9.63 -5.87 10.38
N ALA A 136 10.00 -5.10 9.36
CA ALA A 136 9.06 -4.56 8.39
C ALA A 136 8.41 -5.67 7.55
N VAL A 137 9.20 -6.65 7.11
CA VAL A 137 8.71 -7.84 6.38
C VAL A 137 7.77 -8.64 7.27
N ARG A 138 8.13 -8.88 8.54
CA ARG A 138 7.25 -9.58 9.49
C ARG A 138 5.91 -8.87 9.69
N TRP A 139 5.91 -7.53 9.76
CA TRP A 139 4.67 -6.76 9.81
C TRP A 139 3.83 -7.00 8.56
N TYR A 140 4.45 -6.90 7.39
CA TYR A 140 3.79 -7.06 6.10
C TYR A 140 3.21 -8.48 5.92
N GLU A 141 3.97 -9.53 6.17
CA GLU A 141 3.51 -10.92 6.13
C GLU A 141 2.36 -11.18 7.11
N THR A 142 2.42 -10.56 8.31
CA THR A 142 1.36 -10.67 9.30
C THR A 142 0.09 -9.99 8.81
N PHE A 143 0.21 -8.82 8.18
CA PHE A 143 -0.89 -8.09 7.56
C PHE A 143 -1.57 -8.93 6.48
N GLU A 144 -0.80 -9.46 5.52
CA GLU A 144 -1.29 -10.30 4.43
C GLU A 144 -1.99 -11.56 4.95
N ARG A 145 -1.34 -12.30 5.83
CA ARG A 145 -1.87 -13.55 6.39
C ARG A 145 -3.21 -13.35 7.08
N ASN A 146 -3.35 -12.28 7.88
CA ASN A 146 -4.59 -12.03 8.61
C ASN A 146 -5.73 -11.53 7.70
N LEU A 147 -5.39 -10.95 6.54
CA LEU A 147 -6.36 -10.49 5.55
C LEU A 147 -6.63 -11.51 4.44
N GLY A 148 -5.91 -12.63 4.43
CA GLY A 148 -6.00 -13.63 3.36
C GLY A 148 -5.51 -13.10 2.01
N TRP A 149 -4.52 -12.20 2.03
CA TRP A 149 -3.95 -11.62 0.82
C TRP A 149 -2.83 -12.49 0.27
N THR A 150 -2.58 -12.37 -1.04
CA THR A 150 -1.53 -13.11 -1.75
C THR A 150 -0.35 -12.19 -2.01
N ASN A 151 0.83 -12.52 -1.46
CA ASN A 151 2.08 -11.85 -1.75
C ASN A 151 2.52 -12.17 -3.20
N LEU A 152 2.72 -11.14 -4.02
CA LEU A 152 3.24 -11.26 -5.38
C LEU A 152 4.75 -11.05 -5.47
N GLY A 153 5.37 -10.55 -4.41
CA GLY A 153 6.81 -10.35 -4.31
C GLY A 153 7.20 -9.10 -3.53
N GLU A 154 8.48 -9.05 -3.23
CA GLU A 154 9.09 -7.98 -2.45
C GLU A 154 10.36 -7.50 -3.15
N VAL A 155 10.57 -6.18 -3.15
CA VAL A 155 11.84 -5.57 -3.59
C VAL A 155 12.42 -4.80 -2.41
N LEU A 156 13.48 -5.32 -1.83
CA LEU A 156 14.10 -4.81 -0.60
C LEU A 156 15.53 -4.33 -0.92
N GLY A 157 15.75 -3.03 -0.92
CA GLY A 157 17.07 -2.42 -1.12
C GLY A 157 17.08 -1.29 -2.14
N ALA A 158 18.01 -0.37 -1.96
CA ALA A 158 18.33 0.67 -2.94
C ALA A 158 19.01 0.08 -4.18
N GLY A 159 18.83 0.72 -5.34
CA GLY A 159 19.47 0.31 -6.60
C GLY A 159 18.79 -0.86 -7.31
N LYS A 160 17.69 -1.40 -6.80
CA LYS A 160 16.96 -2.55 -7.35
C LYS A 160 15.86 -2.19 -8.37
N ALA A 161 16.03 -1.11 -9.12
CA ALA A 161 15.05 -0.65 -10.12
C ALA A 161 14.70 -1.74 -11.16
N LYS A 162 15.68 -2.48 -11.67
CA LYS A 162 15.44 -3.58 -12.64
C LYS A 162 14.65 -4.74 -12.05
N GLU A 163 14.82 -5.02 -10.75
CA GLU A 163 14.05 -6.04 -10.05
C GLU A 163 12.60 -5.60 -9.87
N ALA A 164 12.40 -4.33 -9.48
CA ALA A 164 11.08 -3.73 -9.36
C ALA A 164 10.33 -3.67 -10.70
N GLU A 165 11.00 -3.29 -11.79
CA GLU A 165 10.43 -3.29 -13.14
C GLU A 165 9.97 -4.69 -13.56
N ARG A 166 10.81 -5.71 -13.38
CA ARG A 166 10.44 -7.10 -13.68
C ARG A 166 9.27 -7.57 -12.85
N LEU A 167 9.24 -7.23 -11.56
CA LEU A 167 8.10 -7.56 -10.69
C LEU A 167 6.82 -6.89 -11.19
N GLY A 168 6.86 -5.60 -11.52
CA GLY A 168 5.72 -4.88 -12.11
C GLY A 168 5.23 -5.53 -13.40
N ALA A 169 6.13 -5.88 -14.31
CA ALA A 169 5.82 -6.53 -15.58
C ALA A 169 5.23 -7.95 -15.41
N SER A 170 5.44 -8.60 -14.28
CA SER A 170 4.91 -9.94 -14.00
C SER A 170 3.46 -9.94 -13.51
N ILE A 171 2.89 -8.78 -13.15
CA ILE A 171 1.52 -8.65 -12.66
C ILE A 171 0.52 -8.93 -13.81
N LYS A 172 -0.40 -9.85 -13.54
CA LYS A 172 -1.45 -10.27 -14.49
C LYS A 172 -2.84 -10.08 -13.89
#